data_9bd30e91ceb594f273c64fa9a2fdf134
#
_entry.id   9bd30e91ceb594f273c64fa9a2fdf134
#
_cell.length_a   1.000
_cell.length_b   1.000
_cell.length_c   1.000
_cell.angle_alpha   90.00
_cell.angle_beta   90.00
_cell.angle_gamma   90.00
#
_symmetry.space_group_name_H-M   'P 1'
#
loop_
_entity.id
_entity.type
_entity.pdbx_description
1 polymer ?
#
loop_
_entity_poly.entity_id
_entity_poly.type
_entity_poly.pdbx_seq_one_letter_code
_entity_poly.pdbx_strand_id
1 'polypeptide(L)'
;MGVSLTRQGRLDESLEEHLKARELDPLSSIIARQFAIPYYFKRDYARALELLRQANELGPGFTSTWEIGIYIQNKLFDEALAELETAKRQRKNDSILIYDTGMIYAAQGKRGEALQTIKEMEEMSGASLSQAHWIAKIYATLNEKEQALAWLERGLATGAIGLFYKDEPVWNPLRSDPRFEALVEKMFAPIKTPGDAQAKPRDP
;
A
#
# COMPACT_ATOMS: atom_id res chain seq x y z
N MET A 1 3.15 -4.68 -16.42
CA MET A 1 1.95 -3.97 -16.90
C MET A 1 0.84 -4.04 -15.86
N GLY A 2 0.42 -5.19 -15.38
CA GLY A 2 -0.67 -5.35 -14.40
C GLY A 2 -0.56 -4.50 -13.14
N VAL A 3 0.60 -4.40 -12.48
CA VAL A 3 0.81 -3.58 -11.28
C VAL A 3 0.54 -2.09 -11.53
N SER A 4 0.91 -1.57 -12.71
CA SER A 4 0.63 -0.18 -13.09
C SER A 4 -0.88 0.08 -13.28
N LEU A 5 -1.60 -0.89 -13.82
CA LEU A 5 -3.06 -0.84 -13.98
C LEU A 5 -3.78 -0.88 -12.62
N THR A 6 -3.31 -1.71 -11.69
CA THR A 6 -3.82 -1.73 -10.31
C THR A 6 -3.69 -0.35 -9.65
N ARG A 7 -2.55 0.32 -9.83
CA ARG A 7 -2.32 1.68 -9.31
C ARG A 7 -3.29 2.71 -9.87
N GLN A 8 -3.69 2.54 -11.14
CA GLN A 8 -4.65 3.42 -11.82
C GLN A 8 -6.12 3.09 -11.47
N GLY A 9 -6.38 2.04 -10.66
CA GLY A 9 -7.72 1.56 -10.34
C GLY A 9 -8.35 0.74 -11.49
N ARG A 10 -7.60 0.42 -12.55
CA ARG A 10 -8.04 -0.38 -13.70
C ARG A 10 -7.92 -1.87 -13.38
N LEU A 11 -8.70 -2.31 -12.40
CA LEU A 11 -8.51 -3.62 -11.76
C LEU A 11 -8.84 -4.80 -12.69
N ASP A 12 -9.86 -4.68 -13.54
CA ASP A 12 -10.23 -5.74 -14.48
C ASP A 12 -9.16 -5.94 -15.56
N GLU A 13 -8.65 -4.86 -16.12
CA GLU A 13 -7.54 -4.92 -17.07
C GLU A 13 -6.25 -5.44 -16.40
N SER A 14 -6.03 -5.09 -15.13
CA SER A 14 -4.92 -5.67 -14.36
C SER A 14 -5.04 -7.19 -14.24
N LEU A 15 -6.25 -7.70 -13.97
CA LEU A 15 -6.50 -9.14 -13.91
C LEU A 15 -6.22 -9.84 -15.24
N GLU A 16 -6.66 -9.25 -16.36
CA GLU A 16 -6.39 -9.80 -17.70
C GLU A 16 -4.88 -9.90 -17.99
N GLU A 17 -4.10 -8.88 -17.63
CA GLU A 17 -2.66 -8.89 -17.81
C GLU A 17 -1.96 -9.93 -16.92
N HIS A 18 -2.45 -10.14 -15.70
CA HIS A 18 -1.92 -11.18 -14.82
C HIS A 18 -2.30 -12.59 -15.29
N LEU A 19 -3.49 -12.77 -15.88
CA LEU A 19 -3.87 -14.04 -16.52
C LEU A 19 -2.94 -14.37 -17.68
N LYS A 20 -2.68 -13.43 -18.59
CA LYS A 20 -1.73 -13.62 -19.69
C LYS A 20 -0.33 -13.97 -19.20
N ALA A 21 0.15 -13.29 -18.14
CA ALA A 21 1.45 -13.61 -17.56
C ALA A 21 1.48 -15.05 -16.99
N ARG A 22 0.41 -15.48 -16.34
CA ARG A 22 0.29 -16.84 -15.78
C ARG A 22 0.19 -17.91 -16.86
N GLU A 23 -0.41 -17.63 -18.00
CA GLU A 23 -0.42 -18.53 -19.14
C GLU A 23 0.99 -18.75 -19.72
N LEU A 24 1.82 -17.69 -19.72
CA LEU A 24 3.21 -17.77 -20.21
C LEU A 24 4.15 -18.48 -19.23
N ASP A 25 3.94 -18.32 -17.92
CA ASP A 25 4.74 -18.97 -16.89
C ASP A 25 3.84 -19.39 -15.71
N PRO A 26 3.17 -20.56 -15.82
CA PRO A 26 2.20 -21.02 -14.82
C PRO A 26 2.85 -21.47 -13.50
N LEU A 27 4.16 -21.72 -13.47
CA LEU A 27 4.88 -22.18 -12.28
C LEU A 27 5.61 -21.04 -11.55
N SER A 28 5.50 -19.81 -12.04
CA SER A 28 6.11 -18.67 -11.38
C SER A 28 5.36 -18.29 -10.09
N SER A 29 5.99 -18.51 -8.93
CA SER A 29 5.45 -18.06 -7.65
C SER A 29 5.28 -16.54 -7.58
N ILE A 30 6.14 -15.79 -8.27
CA ILE A 30 6.08 -14.32 -8.32
C ILE A 30 4.83 -13.85 -9.07
N ILE A 31 4.55 -14.42 -10.25
CA ILE A 31 3.35 -14.08 -11.03
C ILE A 31 2.10 -14.46 -10.24
N ALA A 32 2.07 -15.64 -9.61
CA ALA A 32 0.95 -16.09 -8.81
C ALA A 32 0.67 -15.15 -7.61
N ARG A 33 1.72 -14.67 -6.92
CA ARG A 33 1.59 -13.68 -5.83
C ARG A 33 1.04 -12.35 -6.33
N GLN A 34 1.57 -11.84 -7.44
CA GLN A 34 1.10 -10.58 -8.00
C GLN A 34 -0.37 -10.66 -8.47
N PHE A 35 -0.84 -11.83 -8.86
CA PHE A 35 -2.23 -12.04 -9.27
C PHE A 35 -3.23 -11.91 -8.10
N ALA A 36 -2.80 -12.07 -6.86
CA ALA A 36 -3.63 -11.84 -5.67
C ALA A 36 -3.93 -10.33 -5.43
N ILE A 37 -3.04 -9.45 -5.88
CA ILE A 37 -3.10 -8.01 -5.56
C ILE A 37 -4.37 -7.33 -6.11
N PRO A 38 -4.78 -7.49 -7.38
CA PRO A 38 -6.02 -6.91 -7.89
C PRO A 38 -7.25 -7.34 -7.08
N TYR A 39 -7.32 -8.59 -6.61
CA TYR A 39 -8.41 -9.08 -5.78
C TYR A 39 -8.43 -8.41 -4.40
N TYR A 40 -7.28 -8.13 -3.80
CA TYR A 40 -7.19 -7.34 -2.58
C TYR A 40 -7.81 -5.95 -2.76
N PHE A 41 -7.51 -5.27 -3.87
CA PHE A 41 -8.09 -3.96 -4.19
C PHE A 41 -9.58 -4.03 -4.52
N LYS A 42 -10.05 -5.13 -5.11
CA LYS A 42 -11.49 -5.42 -5.34
C LYS A 42 -12.22 -5.83 -4.06
N ARG A 43 -11.52 -5.94 -2.92
CA ARG A 43 -12.02 -6.41 -1.63
C ARG A 43 -12.49 -7.87 -1.61
N ASP A 44 -12.12 -8.65 -2.60
CA ASP A 44 -12.28 -10.09 -2.62
C ASP A 44 -11.10 -10.77 -1.89
N TYR A 45 -11.09 -10.56 -0.58
CA TYR A 45 -9.98 -11.00 0.27
C TYR A 45 -9.85 -12.52 0.34
N ALA A 46 -10.97 -13.24 0.24
CA ALA A 46 -10.97 -14.70 0.23
C ALA A 46 -10.25 -15.22 -1.01
N ARG A 47 -10.56 -14.66 -2.19
CA ARG A 47 -9.89 -15.02 -3.44
C ARG A 47 -8.43 -14.61 -3.45
N ALA A 48 -8.11 -13.42 -2.93
CA ALA A 48 -6.73 -12.98 -2.79
C ALA A 48 -5.91 -13.96 -1.91
N LEU A 49 -6.47 -14.40 -0.78
CA LEU A 49 -5.81 -15.36 0.12
C LEU A 49 -5.62 -16.73 -0.53
N GLU A 50 -6.62 -17.23 -1.27
CA GLU A 50 -6.52 -18.49 -2.01
C GLU A 50 -5.36 -18.46 -3.00
N LEU A 51 -5.28 -17.39 -3.79
CA LEU A 51 -4.19 -17.20 -4.77
C LEU A 51 -2.81 -17.09 -4.10
N LEU A 52 -2.74 -16.43 -2.96
CA LEU A 52 -1.51 -16.34 -2.18
C LEU A 52 -1.07 -17.72 -1.67
N ARG A 53 -2.00 -18.56 -1.19
CA ARG A 53 -1.71 -19.93 -0.77
C ARG A 53 -1.20 -20.79 -1.94
N GLN A 54 -1.85 -20.70 -3.09
CA GLN A 54 -1.39 -21.37 -4.31
C GLN A 54 0.03 -20.92 -4.71
N ALA A 55 0.31 -19.62 -4.58
CA ALA A 55 1.65 -19.09 -4.85
C ALA A 55 2.71 -19.63 -3.87
N ASN A 56 2.36 -19.83 -2.59
CA ASN A 56 3.25 -20.42 -1.59
C ASN A 56 3.58 -21.89 -1.89
N GLU A 57 2.63 -22.64 -2.46
CA GLU A 57 2.85 -24.02 -2.91
C GLU A 57 3.84 -24.10 -4.09
N LEU A 58 3.85 -23.09 -4.97
CA LEU A 58 4.79 -23.02 -6.09
C LEU A 58 6.24 -22.70 -5.66
N GLY A 59 6.40 -22.10 -4.50
CA GLY A 59 7.71 -21.82 -3.94
C GLY A 59 7.74 -20.58 -3.05
N PRO A 60 8.86 -20.43 -2.29
CA PRO A 60 9.05 -19.26 -1.46
C PRO A 60 9.13 -18.01 -2.36
N GLY A 61 8.39 -16.98 -2.00
CA GLY A 61 8.42 -15.70 -2.64
C GLY A 61 9.01 -14.63 -1.75
N PHE A 62 9.13 -13.44 -2.31
CA PHE A 62 9.48 -12.26 -1.56
C PHE A 62 8.20 -11.70 -0.94
N THR A 63 8.09 -11.75 0.40
CA THR A 63 6.93 -11.21 1.10
C THR A 63 6.78 -9.72 0.82
N SER A 64 5.64 -9.34 0.30
CA SER A 64 5.29 -7.95 0.00
C SER A 64 4.30 -7.39 1.02
N THR A 65 4.28 -6.10 1.18
CA THR A 65 3.29 -5.38 1.99
C THR A 65 1.83 -5.75 1.61
N TRP A 66 1.57 -6.06 0.34
CA TRP A 66 0.24 -6.49 -0.12
C TRP A 66 -0.17 -7.84 0.47
N GLU A 67 0.77 -8.77 0.60
CA GLU A 67 0.53 -10.08 1.21
C GLU A 67 0.20 -9.92 2.69
N ILE A 68 0.94 -9.08 3.41
CA ILE A 68 0.61 -8.71 4.79
C ILE A 68 -0.79 -8.08 4.86
N GLY A 69 -1.13 -7.19 3.92
CA GLY A 69 -2.48 -6.62 3.81
C GLY A 69 -3.57 -7.68 3.59
N ILE A 70 -3.32 -8.69 2.76
CA ILE A 70 -4.26 -9.80 2.52
C ILE A 70 -4.48 -10.61 3.80
N TYR A 71 -3.43 -10.96 4.54
CA TYR A 71 -3.54 -11.64 5.83
C TYR A 71 -4.32 -10.80 6.85
N ILE A 72 -4.03 -9.50 6.97
CA ILE A 72 -4.73 -8.59 7.86
C ILE A 72 -6.24 -8.56 7.57
N GLN A 73 -6.62 -8.42 6.30
CA GLN A 73 -8.04 -8.37 5.92
C GLN A 73 -8.78 -9.69 6.20
N ASN A 74 -8.08 -10.81 6.17
CA ASN A 74 -8.60 -12.12 6.54
C ASN A 74 -8.46 -12.43 8.05
N LYS A 75 -7.95 -11.49 8.87
CA LYS A 75 -7.69 -11.63 10.32
C LYS A 75 -6.73 -12.78 10.67
N LEU A 76 -5.85 -13.11 9.76
CA LEU A 76 -4.82 -14.14 9.89
C LEU A 76 -3.52 -13.51 10.40
N PHE A 77 -3.56 -12.99 11.64
CA PHE A 77 -2.46 -12.21 12.19
C PHE A 77 -1.23 -13.05 12.51
N ASP A 78 -1.41 -14.29 12.91
CA ASP A 78 -0.30 -15.19 13.23
C ASP A 78 0.47 -15.57 11.96
N GLU A 79 -0.23 -15.80 10.86
CA GLU A 79 0.37 -16.03 9.55
C GLU A 79 1.09 -14.78 9.03
N ALA A 80 0.50 -13.60 9.23
CA ALA A 80 1.16 -12.33 8.88
C ALA A 80 2.46 -12.13 9.65
N LEU A 81 2.48 -12.44 10.95
CA LEU A 81 3.68 -12.36 11.79
C LEU A 81 4.74 -13.39 11.38
N ALA A 82 4.34 -14.62 11.05
CA ALA A 82 5.26 -15.67 10.60
C ALA A 82 5.96 -15.29 9.28
N GLU A 83 5.21 -14.75 8.32
CA GLU A 83 5.75 -14.21 7.07
C GLU A 83 6.71 -13.05 7.33
N LEU A 84 6.33 -12.13 8.22
CA LEU A 84 7.15 -10.99 8.58
C LEU A 84 8.48 -11.41 9.23
N GLU A 85 8.46 -12.38 10.14
CA GLU A 85 9.68 -12.92 10.77
C GLU A 85 10.59 -13.59 9.75
N THR A 86 10.01 -14.24 8.74
CA THR A 86 10.77 -14.82 7.63
C THR A 86 11.43 -13.72 6.78
N ALA A 87 10.70 -12.65 6.48
CA ALA A 87 11.23 -11.51 5.74
C ALA A 87 12.35 -10.77 6.53
N LYS A 88 12.20 -10.59 7.84
CA LYS A 88 13.21 -9.98 8.72
C LYS A 88 14.54 -10.73 8.73
N ARG A 89 14.52 -12.05 8.65
CA ARG A 89 15.75 -12.85 8.54
C ARG A 89 16.53 -12.59 7.26
N GLN A 90 15.83 -12.25 6.19
CA GLN A 90 16.41 -11.99 4.87
C GLN A 90 16.81 -10.52 4.68
N ARG A 91 16.06 -9.59 5.29
CA ARG A 91 16.19 -8.14 5.09
C ARG A 91 16.29 -7.43 6.44
N LYS A 92 17.50 -7.25 6.93
CA LYS A 92 17.74 -6.51 8.17
C LYS A 92 17.57 -5.01 7.96
N ASN A 93 17.01 -4.31 8.94
CA ASN A 93 16.82 -2.84 8.97
C ASN A 93 16.01 -2.29 7.78
N ASP A 94 15.05 -3.06 7.26
CA ASP A 94 14.16 -2.61 6.21
C ASP A 94 12.97 -1.86 6.82
N SER A 95 12.83 -0.59 6.49
CA SER A 95 11.73 0.26 6.97
C SER A 95 10.33 -0.25 6.58
N ILE A 96 10.24 -1.02 5.49
CA ILE A 96 9.00 -1.67 5.07
C ILE A 96 8.57 -2.71 6.11
N LEU A 97 9.51 -3.46 6.68
CA LEU A 97 9.19 -4.48 7.69
C LEU A 97 8.74 -3.84 9.01
N ILE A 98 9.24 -2.65 9.36
CA ILE A 98 8.78 -1.89 10.53
C ILE A 98 7.34 -1.42 10.27
N TYR A 99 7.07 -0.88 9.09
CA TYR A 99 5.73 -0.49 8.68
C TYR A 99 4.75 -1.68 8.72
N ASP A 100 5.11 -2.82 8.13
CA ASP A 100 4.28 -4.02 8.12
C ASP A 100 4.00 -4.52 9.55
N THR A 101 4.99 -4.43 10.45
CA THR A 101 4.83 -4.72 11.89
C THR A 101 3.78 -3.79 12.51
N GLY A 102 3.89 -2.48 12.26
CA GLY A 102 2.94 -1.49 12.74
C GLY A 102 1.53 -1.72 12.23
N MET A 103 1.38 -2.10 10.97
CA MET A 103 0.08 -2.44 10.37
C MET A 103 -0.57 -3.65 11.04
N ILE A 104 0.20 -4.70 11.34
CA ILE A 104 -0.33 -5.88 12.04
C ILE A 104 -0.78 -5.50 13.45
N TYR A 105 0.04 -4.78 14.23
CA TYR A 105 -0.32 -4.34 15.58
C TYR A 105 -1.55 -3.42 15.57
N ALA A 106 -1.62 -2.46 14.64
CA ALA A 106 -2.78 -1.59 14.49
C ALA A 106 -4.06 -2.39 14.20
N ALA A 107 -3.99 -3.38 13.31
CA ALA A 107 -5.12 -4.22 12.96
C ALA A 107 -5.57 -5.16 14.10
N GLN A 108 -4.63 -5.54 14.98
CA GLN A 108 -4.93 -6.28 16.22
C GLN A 108 -5.49 -5.39 17.35
N GLY A 109 -5.55 -4.06 17.16
CA GLY A 109 -5.90 -3.11 18.21
C GLY A 109 -4.80 -2.90 19.27
N LYS A 110 -3.59 -3.36 19.04
CA LYS A 110 -2.41 -3.17 19.87
C LYS A 110 -1.82 -1.79 19.66
N ARG A 111 -2.55 -0.76 20.14
CA ARG A 111 -2.24 0.64 19.89
C ARG A 111 -0.84 1.03 20.37
N GLY A 112 -0.42 0.58 21.55
CA GLY A 112 0.89 0.93 22.13
C GLY A 112 2.04 0.47 21.24
N GLU A 113 1.99 -0.78 20.80
CA GLU A 113 2.97 -1.39 19.90
C GLU A 113 2.98 -0.75 18.53
N ALA A 114 1.80 -0.41 17.97
CA ALA A 114 1.71 0.29 16.71
C ALA A 114 2.33 1.70 16.77
N LEU A 115 2.12 2.43 17.87
CA LEU A 115 2.75 3.74 18.08
C LEU A 115 4.27 3.65 18.28
N GLN A 116 4.76 2.56 18.88
CA GLN A 116 6.20 2.35 18.98
C GLN A 116 6.84 2.16 17.60
N THR A 117 6.19 1.42 16.68
CA THR A 117 6.71 1.29 15.31
C THR A 117 6.68 2.61 14.55
N ILE A 118 5.65 3.46 14.77
CA ILE A 118 5.63 4.82 14.20
C ILE A 118 6.85 5.61 14.66
N LYS A 119 7.15 5.58 15.95
CA LYS A 119 8.31 6.29 16.50
C LYS A 119 9.63 5.80 15.89
N GLU A 120 9.80 4.50 15.73
CA GLU A 120 10.97 3.92 15.04
C GLU A 120 11.07 4.40 13.59
N MET A 121 9.95 4.49 12.87
CA MET A 121 9.92 5.02 11.50
C MET A 121 10.27 6.52 11.45
N GLU A 122 9.79 7.32 12.41
CA GLU A 122 10.14 8.74 12.50
C GLU A 122 11.64 8.92 12.75
N GLU A 123 12.23 8.15 13.66
CA GLU A 123 13.66 8.19 13.97
C GLU A 123 14.51 7.78 12.76
N MET A 124 14.08 6.79 11.98
CA MET A 124 14.79 6.35 10.77
C MET A 124 14.69 7.34 9.62
N SER A 125 13.51 7.94 9.41
CA SER A 125 13.29 8.87 8.29
C SER A 125 13.89 10.25 8.55
N GLY A 126 14.11 10.61 9.79
CA GLY A 126 14.60 11.94 10.17
C GLY A 126 13.73 13.06 9.61
N ALA A 127 14.34 14.07 9.02
CA ALA A 127 13.62 15.20 8.43
C ALA A 127 12.98 14.91 7.06
N SER A 128 13.28 13.74 6.44
CA SER A 128 12.89 13.49 5.04
C SER A 128 11.41 13.22 4.84
N LEU A 129 10.68 12.84 5.91
CA LEU A 129 9.26 12.43 5.87
C LEU A 129 8.92 11.41 4.76
N SER A 130 9.92 10.70 4.21
CA SER A 130 9.74 9.74 3.11
C SER A 130 8.76 8.61 3.43
N GLN A 131 8.49 8.39 4.71
CA GLN A 131 7.60 7.36 5.22
C GLN A 131 6.22 7.90 5.67
N ALA A 132 5.93 9.18 5.41
CA ALA A 132 4.71 9.85 5.89
C ALA A 132 3.43 9.10 5.51
N HIS A 133 3.33 8.57 4.29
CA HIS A 133 2.16 7.82 3.85
C HIS A 133 2.01 6.46 4.55
N TRP A 134 3.11 5.81 4.95
CA TRP A 134 3.07 4.56 5.72
C TRP A 134 2.60 4.81 7.15
N ILE A 135 3.12 5.87 7.79
CA ILE A 135 2.67 6.28 9.12
C ILE A 135 1.19 6.65 9.10
N ALA A 136 0.74 7.37 8.06
CA ALA A 136 -0.68 7.69 7.88
C ALA A 136 -1.55 6.43 7.77
N LYS A 137 -1.08 5.36 7.10
CA LYS A 137 -1.79 4.08 7.01
C LYS A 137 -1.93 3.38 8.36
N ILE A 138 -0.89 3.40 9.20
CA ILE A 138 -0.96 2.83 10.55
C ILE A 138 -2.03 3.58 11.37
N TYR A 139 -2.03 4.91 11.35
CA TYR A 139 -3.06 5.71 12.04
C TYR A 139 -4.47 5.47 11.47
N ALA A 140 -4.61 5.36 10.15
CA ALA A 140 -5.90 5.02 9.53
C ALA A 140 -6.41 3.64 9.97
N THR A 141 -5.51 2.66 10.12
CA THR A 141 -5.84 1.31 10.62
C THR A 141 -6.25 1.34 12.10
N LEU A 142 -5.65 2.22 12.91
CA LEU A 142 -6.06 2.49 14.30
C LEU A 142 -7.37 3.30 14.39
N ASN A 143 -7.95 3.72 13.26
CA ASN A 143 -9.08 4.64 13.16
C ASN A 143 -8.81 6.04 13.78
N GLU A 144 -7.55 6.43 13.84
CA GLU A 144 -7.09 7.74 14.31
C GLU A 144 -7.02 8.71 13.12
N LYS A 145 -8.18 9.19 12.69
CA LYS A 145 -8.36 9.94 11.44
C LYS A 145 -7.57 11.24 11.36
N GLU A 146 -7.56 12.01 12.46
CA GLU A 146 -6.87 13.30 12.51
C GLU A 146 -5.36 13.13 12.31
N GLN A 147 -4.76 12.15 12.97
CA GLN A 147 -3.33 11.84 12.83
C GLN A 147 -3.01 11.34 11.42
N ALA A 148 -3.86 10.47 10.87
CA ALA A 148 -3.69 9.97 9.52
C ALA A 148 -3.72 11.10 8.47
N LEU A 149 -4.68 12.02 8.57
CA LEU A 149 -4.78 13.18 7.68
C LEU A 149 -3.59 14.12 7.83
N ALA A 150 -3.20 14.44 9.08
CA ALA A 150 -2.05 15.29 9.32
C ALA A 150 -0.75 14.74 8.71
N TRP A 151 -0.55 13.42 8.76
CA TRP A 151 0.61 12.78 8.13
C TRP A 151 0.56 12.80 6.60
N LEU A 152 -0.63 12.64 6.00
CA LEU A 152 -0.82 12.79 4.55
C LEU A 152 -0.55 14.23 4.10
N GLU A 153 -1.03 15.22 4.84
CA GLU A 153 -0.78 16.65 4.57
C GLU A 153 0.73 16.99 4.61
N ARG A 154 1.42 16.53 5.67
CA ARG A 154 2.87 16.72 5.81
C ARG A 154 3.65 16.06 4.67
N GLY A 155 3.29 14.83 4.32
CA GLY A 155 3.92 14.11 3.21
C GLY A 155 3.68 14.80 1.87
N LEU A 156 2.48 15.31 1.63
CA LEU A 156 2.16 16.06 0.40
C LEU A 156 2.93 17.38 0.34
N ALA A 157 2.99 18.13 1.43
CA ALA A 157 3.71 19.42 1.49
C ALA A 157 5.21 19.29 1.21
N THR A 158 5.81 18.14 1.54
CA THR A 158 7.24 17.87 1.32
C THR A 158 7.53 17.06 0.05
N GLY A 159 6.50 16.69 -0.72
CA GLY A 159 6.64 15.79 -1.86
C GLY A 159 6.97 14.35 -1.48
N ALA A 160 6.88 13.98 -0.21
CA ALA A 160 7.26 12.69 0.34
C ALA A 160 6.11 11.66 0.41
N ILE A 161 5.11 11.80 -0.45
CA ILE A 161 3.93 10.91 -0.44
C ILE A 161 4.23 9.51 -1.00
N GLY A 162 5.29 9.35 -1.78
CA GLY A 162 5.67 8.06 -2.33
C GLY A 162 4.61 7.44 -3.25
N LEU A 163 4.51 6.09 -3.22
CA LEU A 163 3.52 5.34 -3.99
C LEU A 163 2.17 5.32 -3.24
N PHE A 164 1.29 6.23 -3.59
CA PHE A 164 -0.05 6.30 -3.04
C PHE A 164 -1.07 5.58 -3.94
N TYR A 165 -1.89 4.71 -3.35
CA TYR A 165 -2.96 3.98 -4.02
C TYR A 165 -4.29 4.42 -3.41
N LYS A 166 -5.01 5.31 -4.10
CA LYS A 166 -6.26 5.91 -3.59
C LYS A 166 -7.34 4.87 -3.23
N ASP A 167 -7.37 3.76 -3.95
CA ASP A 167 -8.39 2.71 -3.78
C ASP A 167 -8.00 1.64 -2.75
N GLU A 168 -6.85 1.79 -2.09
CA GLU A 168 -6.41 0.84 -1.07
C GLU A 168 -7.39 0.75 0.10
N PRO A 169 -7.74 -0.46 0.57
CA PRO A 169 -8.70 -0.67 1.66
C PRO A 169 -8.37 0.07 2.96
N VAL A 170 -7.11 0.29 3.24
CA VAL A 170 -6.63 1.00 4.45
C VAL A 170 -7.23 2.39 4.61
N TRP A 171 -7.62 3.04 3.51
CA TRP A 171 -8.21 4.38 3.53
C TRP A 171 -9.72 4.41 3.78
N ASN A 172 -10.37 3.25 3.95
CA ASN A 172 -11.82 3.20 4.18
C ASN A 172 -12.30 4.11 5.33
N PRO A 173 -11.58 4.22 6.47
CA PRO A 173 -11.99 5.12 7.55
C PRO A 173 -12.00 6.60 7.16
N LEU A 174 -11.21 7.00 6.15
CA LEU A 174 -11.05 8.39 5.74
C LEU A 174 -11.93 8.79 4.55
N ARG A 175 -12.50 7.82 3.80
CA ARG A 175 -13.18 8.09 2.52
C ARG A 175 -14.36 9.06 2.61
N SER A 176 -15.02 9.15 3.77
CA SER A 176 -16.12 10.09 3.98
C SER A 176 -15.67 11.48 4.46
N ASP A 177 -14.37 11.69 4.65
CA ASP A 177 -13.82 12.99 5.09
C ASP A 177 -13.45 13.83 3.86
N PRO A 178 -14.05 15.02 3.68
CA PRO A 178 -13.75 15.86 2.51
C PRO A 178 -12.28 16.31 2.44
N ARG A 179 -11.58 16.35 3.56
CA ARG A 179 -10.14 16.66 3.59
C ARG A 179 -9.33 15.58 2.91
N PHE A 180 -9.71 14.31 3.09
CA PHE A 180 -9.06 13.20 2.42
C PHE A 180 -9.24 13.27 0.90
N GLU A 181 -10.46 13.57 0.45
CA GLU A 181 -10.77 13.73 -0.97
C GLU A 181 -9.94 14.86 -1.61
N ALA A 182 -9.88 16.02 -0.94
CA ALA A 182 -9.05 17.14 -1.38
C ALA A 182 -7.54 16.82 -1.41
N LEU A 183 -7.04 16.00 -0.49
CA LEU A 183 -5.65 15.54 -0.51
C LEU A 183 -5.38 14.61 -1.69
N VAL A 184 -6.28 13.65 -1.94
CA VAL A 184 -6.20 12.74 -3.09
C VAL A 184 -6.18 13.50 -4.40
N GLU A 185 -7.08 14.48 -4.58
CA GLU A 185 -7.10 15.33 -5.78
C GLU A 185 -5.75 16.04 -5.99
N LYS A 186 -5.18 16.62 -4.95
CA LYS A 186 -3.86 17.28 -5.02
C LYS A 186 -2.73 16.29 -5.38
N MET A 187 -2.76 15.06 -4.85
CA MET A 187 -1.75 14.02 -5.14
C MET A 187 -1.77 13.56 -6.60
N PHE A 188 -2.94 13.57 -7.23
CA PHE A 188 -3.12 13.14 -8.62
C PHE A 188 -3.28 14.31 -9.60
N ALA A 189 -3.19 15.56 -9.12
CA ALA A 189 -3.19 16.72 -10.01
C ALA A 189 -2.03 16.64 -11.03
N PRO A 190 -2.25 16.97 -12.29
CA PRO A 190 -1.18 17.02 -13.28
C PRO A 190 -0.08 17.97 -12.78
N ILE A 191 1.17 17.52 -12.84
CA ILE A 191 2.31 18.40 -12.57
C ILE A 191 2.31 19.47 -13.65
N LYS A 192 1.99 20.72 -13.26
CA LYS A 192 2.10 21.87 -14.17
C LYS A 192 3.58 22.06 -14.52
N THR A 193 3.94 21.76 -15.74
CA THR A 193 5.29 22.04 -16.23
C THR A 193 5.45 23.56 -16.43
N PRO A 194 6.66 24.11 -16.25
CA PRO A 194 6.88 25.55 -16.46
C PRO A 194 6.50 26.08 -17.85
N GLY A 195 6.29 25.18 -18.84
CA GLY A 195 5.83 25.51 -20.18
C GLY A 195 4.32 25.73 -20.32
N ASP A 196 3.50 25.24 -19.38
CA ASP A 196 2.04 25.33 -19.48
C ASP A 196 1.51 26.76 -19.19
N ALA A 197 2.33 27.59 -18.56
CA ALA A 197 2.00 28.99 -18.25
C ALA A 197 2.18 29.95 -19.46
N GLN A 198 2.70 29.49 -20.61
CA GLN A 198 3.00 30.34 -21.76
C GLN A 198 2.15 30.06 -23.01
N ALA A 199 1.19 29.17 -22.94
CA ALA A 199 0.22 29.00 -24.02
C ALA A 199 -0.75 30.22 -24.05
N LYS A 200 -0.33 31.30 -24.72
CA LYS A 200 -1.26 32.39 -25.13
C LYS A 200 -2.36 31.77 -25.96
N PRO A 201 -3.63 32.21 -25.80
CA PRO A 201 -4.69 31.84 -26.71
C PRO A 201 -4.28 32.32 -28.15
N ARG A 202 -4.32 31.40 -29.10
CA ARG A 202 -4.22 31.79 -30.52
C ARG A 202 -5.50 32.51 -30.83
N ASP A 203 -5.40 33.81 -31.05
CA ASP A 203 -6.50 34.60 -31.59
C ASP A 203 -6.94 34.04 -32.95
N PRO A 204 -8.24 34.15 -33.27
CA PRO A 204 -8.90 33.56 -34.41
C PRO A 204 -8.43 34.10 -35.77
#